data_fabcb9513200aaddaf026d81118bb82b
#
_entry.id   fabcb9513200aaddaf026d81118bb82b
#
_cell.length_a   1.000
_cell.length_b   1.000
_cell.length_c   1.000
_cell.angle_alpha   90.00
_cell.angle_beta   90.00
_cell.angle_gamma   90.00
#
_symmetry.space_group_name_H-M   'P 1'
#
loop_
_entity.id
_entity.type
_entity.pdbx_description
1 polymer ?
#
loop_
_entity_poly.entity_id
_entity_poly.type
_entity_poly.pdbx_seq_one_letter_code
_entity_poly.pdbx_strand_id
1 'polypeptide(L)'
;MGDGPYEDVNLVEAQEPDAIKAQLAADPMKASFKASGGQSTHALLNCGEARIVFKVMCSNNALFRIMPVYGFVDSYASVDVHVARLNGPAKEDKMVIHWAAATADETDAKEAFQKSEASAQQITIPLIATGTPAPVKKPPATGPPAGEKPIKAAAATAKTTPSPAAKPTP
;
A
#
# COMPACT_ATOMS: atom_id res chain seq x y z
N MET A 1 -2.27 -28.11 -66.14
CA MET A 1 -2.30 -26.66 -66.09
C MET A 1 -3.42 -26.31 -65.10
N GLY A 2 -3.10 -26.09 -63.91
CA GLY A 2 -4.02 -25.71 -62.86
C GLY A 2 -3.26 -24.88 -61.85
N ASP A 3 -3.34 -23.57 -62.09
CA ASP A 3 -2.97 -22.62 -61.06
C ASP A 3 -3.99 -22.69 -59.95
N GLY A 4 -3.65 -23.40 -58.85
CA GLY A 4 -4.37 -23.32 -57.61
C GLY A 4 -4.08 -21.99 -56.94
N PRO A 5 -5.09 -21.29 -56.43
CA PRO A 5 -4.84 -20.09 -55.65
C PRO A 5 -4.07 -20.47 -54.40
N TYR A 6 -2.97 -19.78 -54.13
CA TYR A 6 -2.32 -19.76 -52.84
C TYR A 6 -3.34 -19.24 -51.87
N GLU A 7 -3.90 -20.14 -51.09
CA GLU A 7 -4.71 -19.80 -49.94
C GLU A 7 -3.82 -19.10 -48.94
N ASP A 8 -4.24 -17.92 -48.63
CA ASP A 8 -3.68 -17.01 -47.70
C ASP A 8 -3.17 -17.74 -46.44
N VAL A 9 -1.86 -17.74 -46.32
CA VAL A 9 -1.22 -17.98 -45.05
C VAL A 9 -1.86 -17.04 -44.04
N ASN A 10 -2.64 -17.63 -43.18
CA ASN A 10 -3.21 -17.02 -42.00
C ASN A 10 -2.18 -16.06 -41.41
N LEU A 11 -2.41 -14.78 -41.62
CA LEU A 11 -1.74 -13.73 -40.92
C LEU A 11 -1.96 -14.04 -39.43
N VAL A 12 -0.95 -14.59 -38.83
CA VAL A 12 -0.85 -14.60 -37.35
C VAL A 12 -1.06 -13.15 -36.97
N GLU A 13 -2.23 -12.90 -36.48
CA GLU A 13 -2.61 -11.59 -35.94
C GLU A 13 -1.46 -11.14 -35.08
N ALA A 14 -0.71 -10.16 -35.53
CA ALA A 14 0.41 -9.60 -34.81
C ALA A 14 -0.14 -9.12 -33.49
N GLN A 15 0.14 -9.86 -32.45
CA GLN A 15 -0.16 -9.42 -31.10
C GLN A 15 0.41 -8.03 -30.97
N GLU A 16 -0.48 -7.10 -30.71
CA GLU A 16 -0.19 -5.70 -30.54
C GLU A 16 1.11 -5.54 -29.72
N PRO A 17 2.12 -4.82 -30.23
CA PRO A 17 3.41 -4.69 -29.55
C PRO A 17 3.31 -4.02 -28.17
N ASP A 18 2.14 -3.51 -27.81
CA ASP A 18 1.89 -2.90 -26.50
C ASP A 18 1.75 -3.90 -25.36
N ALA A 19 1.44 -5.17 -25.63
CA ALA A 19 1.30 -6.21 -24.61
C ALA A 19 2.64 -6.59 -23.95
N ILE A 20 3.78 -6.29 -24.58
CA ILE A 20 5.12 -6.60 -24.05
C ILE A 20 5.69 -5.43 -23.25
N LYS A 21 5.13 -4.23 -23.40
CA LYS A 21 5.68 -3.01 -22.83
C LYS A 21 5.50 -2.90 -21.31
N ALA A 22 4.47 -3.52 -20.75
CA ALA A 22 4.22 -3.51 -19.32
C ALA A 22 3.88 -4.92 -18.84
N GLN A 23 4.70 -5.49 -17.98
CA GLN A 23 4.49 -6.81 -17.39
C GLN A 23 4.95 -6.81 -15.94
N LEU A 24 4.04 -7.06 -15.01
CA LEU A 24 4.33 -7.13 -13.59
C LEU A 24 4.27 -8.57 -13.09
N ALA A 25 5.28 -9.00 -12.36
CA ALA A 25 5.29 -10.23 -11.59
C ALA A 25 5.41 -9.91 -10.10
N ALA A 26 4.98 -10.81 -9.25
CA ALA A 26 5.13 -10.70 -7.80
C ALA A 26 5.78 -11.96 -7.23
N ASP A 27 6.72 -11.80 -6.31
CA ASP A 27 7.39 -12.91 -5.64
C ASP A 27 7.54 -12.61 -4.14
N PRO A 28 7.07 -13.48 -3.26
CA PRO A 28 6.28 -14.69 -3.51
C PRO A 28 4.82 -14.40 -3.88
N MET A 29 4.21 -15.29 -4.65
CA MET A 29 2.79 -15.22 -5.05
C MET A 29 1.81 -15.68 -3.95
N LYS A 30 2.30 -15.88 -2.72
CA LYS A 30 1.53 -16.33 -1.57
C LYS A 30 2.18 -15.85 -0.29
N ALA A 31 1.38 -15.43 0.69
CA ALA A 31 1.86 -15.10 2.02
C ALA A 31 1.20 -15.97 3.09
N SER A 32 2.00 -16.45 4.02
CA SER A 32 1.55 -17.24 5.17
C SER A 32 1.91 -16.53 6.47
N PHE A 33 0.93 -16.39 7.35
CA PHE A 33 1.07 -15.69 8.63
C PHE A 33 0.62 -16.61 9.79
N LYS A 34 1.10 -16.29 10.99
CA LYS A 34 0.50 -16.80 12.21
C LYS A 34 -0.72 -15.94 12.58
N ALA A 35 -1.73 -16.54 13.21
CA ALA A 35 -2.88 -15.79 13.72
C ALA A 35 -2.46 -14.70 14.74
N SER A 36 -1.36 -14.95 15.47
CA SER A 36 -0.75 -13.97 16.39
C SER A 36 -0.13 -12.74 15.70
N GLY A 37 -0.05 -12.73 14.37
CA GLY A 37 0.58 -11.69 13.57
C GLY A 37 1.87 -12.13 12.90
N GLY A 38 2.40 -11.27 12.05
CA GLY A 38 3.64 -11.52 11.31
C GLY A 38 3.87 -10.48 10.21
N GLN A 39 4.95 -10.66 9.49
CA GLN A 39 5.32 -9.81 8.36
C GLN A 39 5.70 -10.67 7.16
N SER A 40 5.47 -10.16 5.98
CA SER A 40 5.90 -10.72 4.71
C SER A 40 6.30 -9.58 3.78
N THR A 41 7.25 -9.83 2.90
CA THR A 41 7.66 -8.89 1.86
C THR A 41 7.47 -9.56 0.51
N HIS A 42 6.91 -8.82 -0.43
CA HIS A 42 6.67 -9.26 -1.79
C HIS A 42 7.38 -8.33 -2.75
N ALA A 43 8.29 -8.85 -3.54
CA ALA A 43 8.92 -8.10 -4.60
C ALA A 43 7.98 -8.01 -5.80
N LEU A 44 7.68 -6.80 -6.26
CA LEU A 44 7.01 -6.53 -7.52
C LEU A 44 8.07 -6.30 -8.59
N LEU A 45 8.14 -7.17 -9.58
CA LEU A 45 9.13 -7.12 -10.64
C LEU A 45 8.46 -6.65 -11.93
N ASN A 46 8.97 -5.58 -12.49
CA ASN A 46 8.59 -5.16 -13.83
C ASN A 46 9.48 -5.87 -14.86
N CYS A 47 8.90 -6.79 -15.60
CA CYS A 47 9.62 -7.53 -16.64
C CYS A 47 9.49 -6.86 -18.02
N GLY A 48 8.82 -5.71 -18.10
CA GLY A 48 8.58 -4.97 -19.32
C GLY A 48 9.40 -3.69 -19.44
N GLU A 49 9.33 -3.08 -20.61
CA GLU A 49 10.05 -1.86 -20.95
C GLU A 49 9.35 -0.59 -20.46
N ALA A 50 8.05 -0.64 -20.28
CA ALA A 50 7.28 0.50 -19.80
C ALA A 50 7.34 0.60 -18.28
N ARG A 51 7.44 1.83 -17.77
CA ARG A 51 7.23 2.12 -16.36
C ARG A 51 5.82 1.72 -15.95
N ILE A 52 5.66 1.15 -14.77
CA ILE A 52 4.38 0.68 -14.22
C ILE A 52 4.01 1.52 -13.02
N VAL A 53 2.75 1.90 -12.93
CA VAL A 53 2.12 2.39 -11.71
C VAL A 53 1.27 1.28 -11.11
N PHE A 54 1.29 1.14 -9.79
CA PHE A 54 0.50 0.12 -9.10
C PHE A 54 -0.28 0.68 -7.91
N LYS A 55 -1.36 -0.04 -7.58
CA LYS A 55 -2.19 0.17 -6.40
C LYS A 55 -2.42 -1.16 -5.69
N VAL A 56 -2.19 -1.21 -4.41
CA VAL A 56 -2.41 -2.40 -3.59
C VAL A 56 -3.72 -2.27 -2.81
N MET A 57 -4.55 -3.29 -2.91
CA MET A 57 -5.79 -3.42 -2.15
C MET A 57 -5.76 -4.68 -1.28
N CYS A 58 -6.38 -4.65 -0.12
CA CYS A 58 -6.50 -5.79 0.76
C CYS A 58 -7.96 -6.02 1.16
N SER A 59 -8.36 -7.29 1.25
CA SER A 59 -9.72 -7.66 1.69
C SER A 59 -9.98 -7.34 3.16
N ASN A 60 -8.92 -7.16 3.95
CA ASN A 60 -9.02 -6.98 5.40
C ASN A 60 -8.04 -5.92 5.93
N ASN A 61 -8.40 -4.67 5.77
CA ASN A 61 -7.59 -3.54 6.25
C ASN A 61 -7.58 -3.40 7.79
N ALA A 62 -8.42 -4.13 8.52
CA ALA A 62 -8.40 -4.14 9.97
C ALA A 62 -7.19 -4.91 10.52
N LEU A 63 -6.85 -6.05 9.90
CA LEU A 63 -5.78 -6.92 10.34
C LEU A 63 -4.48 -6.77 9.55
N PHE A 64 -4.52 -6.20 8.36
CA PHE A 64 -3.33 -6.03 7.52
C PHE A 64 -2.95 -4.57 7.34
N ARG A 65 -1.64 -4.34 7.33
CA ARG A 65 -1.03 -3.06 6.95
C ARG A 65 -0.08 -3.33 5.81
N ILE A 66 -0.28 -2.65 4.70
CA ILE A 66 0.48 -2.84 3.47
C ILE A 66 1.11 -1.52 3.08
N MET A 67 2.37 -1.55 2.74
CA MET A 67 3.14 -0.37 2.34
C MET A 67 4.17 -0.75 1.27
N PRO A 68 4.29 0.05 0.20
CA PRO A 68 3.44 1.16 -0.18
C PRO A 68 2.08 0.72 -0.74
N VAL A 69 1.06 1.57 -0.64
CA VAL A 69 -0.27 1.32 -1.25
C VAL A 69 -0.29 1.71 -2.72
N TYR A 70 0.47 2.73 -3.08
CA TYR A 70 0.69 3.18 -4.45
C TYR A 70 2.18 3.33 -4.70
N GLY A 71 2.61 3.09 -5.92
CA GLY A 71 4.00 3.26 -6.30
C GLY A 71 4.22 3.09 -7.78
N PHE A 72 5.46 3.32 -8.18
CA PHE A 72 5.95 3.06 -9.52
C PHE A 72 6.96 1.94 -9.49
N VAL A 73 7.04 1.19 -10.58
CA VAL A 73 8.12 0.24 -10.85
C VAL A 73 8.69 0.60 -12.22
N ASP A 74 9.92 1.07 -12.25
CA ASP A 74 10.58 1.41 -13.49
C ASP A 74 10.83 0.17 -14.36
N SER A 75 11.14 0.36 -15.64
CA SER A 75 11.39 -0.76 -16.55
C SER A 75 12.52 -1.64 -16.03
N TYR A 76 12.30 -2.95 -16.03
CA TYR A 76 13.24 -3.97 -15.54
C TYR A 76 13.70 -3.79 -14.07
N ALA A 77 12.95 -3.02 -13.29
CA ALA A 77 13.21 -2.80 -11.87
C ALA A 77 12.25 -3.61 -10.97
N SER A 78 12.53 -3.58 -9.67
CA SER A 78 11.68 -4.18 -8.65
C SER A 78 11.45 -3.23 -7.49
N VAL A 79 10.28 -3.38 -6.84
CA VAL A 79 9.90 -2.63 -5.64
C VAL A 79 9.31 -3.59 -4.62
N ASP A 80 9.70 -3.46 -3.36
CA ASP A 80 9.20 -4.29 -2.28
C ASP A 80 7.90 -3.75 -1.70
N VAL A 81 6.92 -4.62 -1.55
CA VAL A 81 5.67 -4.37 -0.83
C VAL A 81 5.70 -5.13 0.50
N HIS A 82 5.68 -4.39 1.58
CA HIS A 82 5.67 -4.94 2.94
C HIS A 82 4.25 -5.16 3.42
N VAL A 83 3.98 -6.35 3.90
CA VAL A 83 2.68 -6.74 4.45
C VAL A 83 2.87 -7.12 5.91
N ALA A 84 2.28 -6.37 6.82
CA ALA A 84 2.26 -6.69 8.24
C ALA A 84 0.85 -7.12 8.65
N ARG A 85 0.76 -8.28 9.31
CA ARG A 85 -0.47 -8.79 9.90
C ARG A 85 -0.49 -8.55 11.39
N LEU A 86 -1.58 -8.01 11.88
CA LEU A 86 -1.86 -7.85 13.31
C LEU A 86 -2.41 -9.16 13.91
N ASN A 87 -2.41 -9.25 15.24
CA ASN A 87 -3.03 -10.35 15.94
C ASN A 87 -4.54 -10.38 15.70
N GLY A 88 -5.08 -11.55 15.37
CA GLY A 88 -6.51 -11.73 15.10
C GLY A 88 -6.82 -13.17 14.66
N PRO A 89 -8.09 -13.48 14.41
CA PRO A 89 -8.52 -14.83 14.06
C PRO A 89 -7.81 -15.35 12.81
N ALA A 90 -7.55 -16.65 12.79
CA ALA A 90 -7.03 -17.31 11.59
C ALA A 90 -8.09 -17.25 10.49
N LYS A 91 -7.71 -16.71 9.34
CA LYS A 91 -8.59 -16.52 8.19
C LYS A 91 -7.77 -16.44 6.92
N GLU A 92 -8.40 -16.78 5.82
CA GLU A 92 -7.88 -16.51 4.50
C GLU A 92 -8.36 -15.13 4.01
N ASP A 93 -7.43 -14.29 3.68
CA ASP A 93 -7.64 -12.98 3.09
C ASP A 93 -6.86 -12.90 1.77
N LYS A 94 -7.00 -11.82 1.04
CA LYS A 94 -6.29 -11.60 -0.23
C LYS A 94 -5.77 -10.16 -0.35
N MET A 95 -4.64 -10.05 -0.97
CA MET A 95 -4.09 -8.79 -1.47
C MET A 95 -4.23 -8.78 -3.00
N VAL A 96 -4.72 -7.70 -3.54
CA VAL A 96 -4.87 -7.51 -4.99
C VAL A 96 -4.01 -6.31 -5.39
N ILE A 97 -3.13 -6.53 -6.33
CA ILE A 97 -2.28 -5.49 -6.89
C ILE A 97 -2.83 -5.16 -8.27
N HIS A 98 -3.38 -3.97 -8.40
CA HIS A 98 -3.77 -3.42 -9.70
C HIS A 98 -2.59 -2.65 -10.25
N TRP A 99 -2.33 -2.78 -11.54
CA TRP A 99 -1.22 -2.11 -12.18
C TRP A 99 -1.53 -1.76 -13.64
N ALA A 100 -0.91 -0.69 -14.10
CA ALA A 100 -1.03 -0.21 -15.48
C ALA A 100 0.28 0.42 -15.94
N ALA A 101 0.44 0.59 -17.25
CA ALA A 101 1.56 1.36 -17.78
C ALA A 101 1.43 2.83 -17.37
N ALA A 102 2.55 3.43 -17.04
CA ALA A 102 2.68 4.84 -16.65
C ALA A 102 3.70 5.56 -17.52
N THR A 103 3.51 6.86 -17.69
CA THR A 103 4.49 7.68 -18.39
C THR A 103 5.63 8.10 -17.47
N ALA A 104 6.77 8.46 -18.06
CA ALA A 104 7.95 8.87 -17.28
C ALA A 104 7.75 10.19 -16.53
N ASP A 105 6.84 11.03 -17.02
CA ASP A 105 6.58 12.37 -16.48
C ASP A 105 5.70 12.37 -15.21
N GLU A 106 5.06 11.25 -14.93
CA GLU A 106 4.18 11.12 -13.77
C GLU A 106 4.99 10.96 -12.49
N THR A 107 4.75 11.87 -11.54
CA THR A 107 5.43 11.90 -10.24
C THR A 107 4.54 11.45 -9.08
N ASP A 108 3.22 11.57 -9.22
CA ASP A 108 2.26 11.12 -8.22
C ASP A 108 1.63 9.79 -8.64
N ALA A 109 1.96 8.71 -7.92
CA ALA A 109 1.49 7.37 -8.25
C ALA A 109 -0.02 7.18 -8.08
N LYS A 110 -0.65 7.95 -7.19
CA LYS A 110 -2.10 7.87 -6.98
C LYS A 110 -2.85 8.51 -8.15
N GLU A 111 -2.41 9.69 -8.59
CA GLU A 111 -3.00 10.37 -9.75
C GLU A 111 -2.75 9.59 -11.04
N ALA A 112 -1.53 9.11 -11.25
CA ALA A 112 -1.16 8.30 -12.38
C ALA A 112 -2.03 7.03 -12.48
N PHE A 113 -2.24 6.34 -11.37
CA PHE A 113 -3.10 5.16 -11.35
C PHE A 113 -4.56 5.51 -11.68
N GLN A 114 -5.09 6.61 -11.16
CA GLN A 114 -6.47 7.04 -11.47
C GLN A 114 -6.69 7.30 -12.95
N LYS A 115 -5.71 7.86 -13.65
CA LYS A 115 -5.76 8.09 -15.09
C LYS A 115 -5.73 6.79 -15.88
N SER A 116 -5.01 5.79 -15.40
CA SER A 116 -4.78 4.52 -16.10
C SER A 116 -5.67 3.38 -15.58
N GLU A 117 -6.60 3.65 -14.65
CA GLU A 117 -7.42 2.63 -13.98
C GLU A 117 -8.26 1.79 -14.97
N ALA A 118 -8.69 2.39 -16.07
CA ALA A 118 -9.49 1.71 -17.10
C ALA A 118 -8.72 0.58 -17.82
N SER A 119 -7.40 0.67 -17.90
CA SER A 119 -6.51 -0.34 -18.52
C SER A 119 -5.72 -1.15 -17.51
N ALA A 120 -6.07 -1.06 -16.22
CA ALA A 120 -5.34 -1.73 -15.17
C ALA A 120 -5.55 -3.25 -15.21
N GLN A 121 -4.44 -3.98 -15.14
CA GLN A 121 -4.41 -5.42 -14.89
C GLN A 121 -4.33 -5.69 -13.39
N GLN A 122 -4.51 -6.95 -12.97
CA GLN A 122 -4.48 -7.30 -11.56
C GLN A 122 -3.73 -8.60 -11.28
N ILE A 123 -3.05 -8.65 -10.15
CA ILE A 123 -2.44 -9.85 -9.58
C ILE A 123 -3.06 -10.05 -8.20
N THR A 124 -3.53 -11.27 -7.90
CA THR A 124 -4.10 -11.62 -6.60
C THR A 124 -3.15 -12.52 -5.83
N ILE A 125 -2.80 -12.11 -4.61
CA ILE A 125 -1.92 -12.85 -3.71
C ILE A 125 -2.74 -13.27 -2.49
N PRO A 126 -2.90 -14.58 -2.23
CA PRO A 126 -3.58 -15.07 -1.05
C PRO A 126 -2.75 -14.83 0.22
N LEU A 127 -3.42 -14.34 1.26
CA LEU A 127 -2.86 -14.07 2.59
C LEU A 127 -3.47 -15.06 3.56
N ILE A 128 -2.75 -16.14 3.89
CA ILE A 128 -3.25 -17.25 4.68
C ILE A 128 -2.77 -17.10 6.11
N ALA A 129 -3.68 -17.03 7.06
CA ALA A 129 -3.36 -17.01 8.49
C ALA A 129 -3.78 -18.31 9.15
N THR A 130 -2.86 -18.95 9.89
CA THR A 130 -3.06 -20.22 10.58
C THR A 130 -2.73 -20.12 12.07
N GLY A 131 -3.24 -21.07 12.85
CA GLY A 131 -3.01 -21.15 14.30
C GLY A 131 -4.01 -20.35 15.12
N THR A 132 -3.74 -20.25 16.41
CA THR A 132 -4.56 -19.48 17.36
C THR A 132 -4.02 -18.06 17.52
N PRO A 133 -4.90 -17.06 17.64
CA PRO A 133 -4.48 -15.71 17.95
C PRO A 133 -3.81 -15.67 19.34
N ALA A 134 -2.81 -14.79 19.49
CA ALA A 134 -2.21 -14.58 20.79
C ALA A 134 -3.26 -14.02 21.76
N PRO A 135 -3.22 -14.42 23.05
CA PRO A 135 -4.10 -13.84 24.04
C PRO A 135 -3.88 -12.32 24.08
N VAL A 136 -4.93 -11.57 23.80
CA VAL A 136 -4.89 -10.12 23.94
C VAL A 136 -4.75 -9.86 25.43
N LYS A 137 -3.59 -9.41 25.89
CA LYS A 137 -3.47 -8.81 27.20
C LYS A 137 -4.41 -7.62 27.18
N LYS A 138 -5.59 -7.79 27.80
CA LYS A 138 -6.48 -6.67 28.10
C LYS A 138 -5.61 -5.62 28.80
N PRO A 139 -5.51 -4.39 28.32
CA PRO A 139 -4.83 -3.37 29.09
C PRO A 139 -5.42 -3.40 30.48
N PRO A 140 -4.62 -3.28 31.56
CA PRO A 140 -5.18 -3.23 32.88
C PRO A 140 -6.23 -2.13 32.83
N ALA A 141 -7.45 -2.50 33.19
CA ALA A 141 -8.53 -1.53 33.32
C ALA A 141 -8.05 -0.58 34.43
N THR A 142 -7.46 0.53 34.04
CA THR A 142 -7.28 1.68 34.91
C THR A 142 -8.69 2.19 35.12
N GLY A 143 -9.37 1.56 36.05
CA GLY A 143 -10.57 2.15 36.61
C GLY A 143 -10.15 3.52 37.13
N PRO A 144 -11.01 4.54 37.00
CA PRO A 144 -10.67 5.83 37.57
C PRO A 144 -10.40 5.60 39.06
N PRO A 145 -9.32 6.15 39.63
CA PRO A 145 -9.10 6.06 41.06
C PRO A 145 -10.29 6.75 41.72
N ALA A 146 -11.11 5.97 42.39
CA ALA A 146 -12.16 6.50 43.25
C ALA A 146 -11.44 7.21 44.41
N GLY A 147 -11.50 8.55 44.43
CA GLY A 147 -11.02 9.30 45.55
C GLY A 147 -10.07 10.45 45.26
N GLU A 148 -10.14 11.07 44.13
CA GLU A 148 -9.49 12.36 43.95
C GLU A 148 -10.46 13.47 44.36
N LYS A 149 -10.24 14.00 45.56
CA LYS A 149 -10.88 15.23 46.00
C LYS A 149 -10.52 16.35 45.04
N PRO A 150 -11.46 17.22 44.65
CA PRO A 150 -11.17 18.33 43.76
C PRO A 150 -10.14 19.22 44.47
N ILE A 151 -8.96 19.29 43.92
CA ILE A 151 -7.96 20.28 44.33
C ILE A 151 -8.51 21.61 43.84
N LYS A 152 -8.86 22.47 44.80
CA LYS A 152 -9.17 23.85 44.53
C LYS A 152 -7.96 24.46 43.82
N ALA A 153 -8.15 24.81 42.53
CA ALA A 153 -7.15 25.57 41.81
C ALA A 153 -6.98 26.92 42.52
N ALA A 154 -5.86 27.11 43.17
CA ALA A 154 -5.45 28.41 43.65
C ALA A 154 -5.18 29.30 42.44
N ALA A 155 -5.94 30.36 42.28
CA ALA A 155 -5.73 31.36 41.28
C ALA A 155 -4.37 32.02 41.49
N ALA A 156 -3.41 31.74 40.60
CA ALA A 156 -2.16 32.47 40.61
C ALA A 156 -2.43 33.84 39.93
N THR A 157 -2.43 34.86 40.72
CA THR A 157 -2.46 36.27 40.28
C THR A 157 -1.12 36.57 39.60
N ALA A 158 -1.13 36.64 38.27
CA ALA A 158 -0.01 37.16 37.52
C ALA A 158 0.03 38.68 37.70
N LYS A 159 1.00 39.16 38.45
CA LYS A 159 1.34 40.59 38.52
C LYS A 159 2.06 40.97 37.23
N THR A 160 1.37 41.72 36.40
CA THR A 160 1.94 42.42 35.26
C THR A 160 2.80 43.56 35.78
N THR A 161 4.10 43.53 35.58
CA THR A 161 5.01 44.66 35.76
C THR A 161 5.09 45.44 34.46
N PRO A 162 4.78 46.71 34.41
CA PRO A 162 5.00 47.51 33.20
C PRO A 162 6.48 47.87 33.09
N SER A 163 7.02 47.64 31.91
CA SER A 163 8.35 48.07 31.51
C SER A 163 8.40 49.57 31.36
N PRO A 164 9.39 50.30 31.88
CA PRO A 164 9.50 51.72 31.70
C PRO A 164 10.01 52.05 30.28
N ALA A 165 9.33 53.02 29.65
CA ALA A 165 9.69 53.58 28.40
C ALA A 165 11.06 54.25 28.40
N ALA A 166 11.90 53.99 27.39
CA ALA A 166 13.11 54.71 27.14
C ALA A 166 12.78 56.08 26.48
N LYS A 167 13.31 57.12 27.06
CA LYS A 167 13.16 58.50 26.66
C LYS A 167 14.18 58.83 25.58
N PRO A 168 13.84 59.57 24.51
CA PRO A 168 14.82 60.09 23.59
C PRO A 168 15.45 61.37 24.13
N THR A 169 16.72 61.52 23.91
CA THR A 169 17.50 62.71 24.21
C THR A 169 17.78 63.49 22.91
N PRO A 170 18.00 64.82 23.01
CA PRO A 170 17.93 65.76 21.90
C PRO A 170 19.06 65.66 20.87
#